data_720611474ae2f9c9bd97405eaa04496b
#
_entry.id   720611474ae2f9c9bd97405eaa04496b
#
_cell.length_a   1.000
_cell.length_b   1.000
_cell.length_c   1.000
_cell.angle_alpha   90.00
_cell.angle_beta   90.00
_cell.angle_gamma   90.00
#
_symmetry.space_group_name_H-M   'P 1'
#
loop_
_entity.id
_entity.type
_entity.pdbx_description
1 polymer ?
#
loop_
_entity_poly.entity_id
_entity_poly.type
_entity_poly.pdbx_seq_one_letter_code
_entity_poly.pdbx_strand_id
1 'polypeptide(L)'
;VKTSGLFSGGGIAVTLGTQQQSVKDLTLRQTAAASTVGSTSGNVLIDAGKGYRQVGSHVSAPEGNVDITGQTVDIVEARNTSKRERETLFKQTGFTLTVTNPVISAIQTTQQMKQASEKTDDGRMKALAAATVLLAGNNAATAVAMDPGAAGGINISLSLGTKKNESKTTQTSDSAAGSTITAGQDVRLRATGAGADSNITVQGSQIKAGRDASLMADGDINLLAANNTSQQNTDSKGSSASIGIGLSLGGSRNGFTLDLGATGNRGQADGDELTHTNTKVEAGNQLLLS
;
A
#
# COMPACT_ATOMS: atom_id res chain seq x y z
N VAL A 1 -9.00 32.08 7.18
CA VAL A 1 -10.23 31.73 6.46
C VAL A 1 -9.88 30.65 5.49
N LYS A 2 -10.25 29.38 5.79
CA LYS A 2 -10.11 28.30 4.84
C LYS A 2 -11.39 28.19 4.03
N THR A 3 -11.32 28.42 2.75
CA THR A 3 -12.38 28.12 1.80
C THR A 3 -12.42 26.62 1.56
N SER A 4 -13.17 25.88 2.36
CA SER A 4 -13.50 24.49 2.10
C SER A 4 -14.97 24.30 2.36
N GLY A 5 -15.73 24.09 1.29
CA GLY A 5 -17.16 23.86 1.41
C GLY A 5 -17.44 22.60 2.23
N LEU A 6 -18.28 22.72 3.25
CA LEU A 6 -18.82 21.59 3.99
C LEU A 6 -19.70 20.72 3.06
N PHE A 7 -20.19 21.29 1.99
CA PHE A 7 -21.05 20.69 0.96
C PHE A 7 -20.55 21.12 -0.42
N SER A 8 -20.07 20.19 -1.18
CA SER A 8 -19.60 20.42 -2.55
C SER A 8 -20.77 20.46 -3.53
N GLY A 9 -21.39 21.61 -3.66
CA GLY A 9 -22.28 21.91 -4.76
C GLY A 9 -21.79 23.16 -5.45
N GLY A 10 -20.80 23.11 -6.27
CA GLY A 10 -20.19 24.16 -7.08
C GLY A 10 -20.58 25.59 -6.75
N GLY A 11 -19.63 26.36 -6.25
CA GLY A 11 -19.84 27.76 -5.86
C GLY A 11 -18.74 28.30 -4.94
N ILE A 12 -18.83 29.54 -4.54
CA ILE A 12 -17.94 30.13 -3.51
C ILE A 12 -18.57 29.86 -2.15
N ALA A 13 -17.86 29.15 -1.27
CA ALA A 13 -18.31 28.86 0.08
C ALA A 13 -17.32 29.43 1.11
N VAL A 14 -17.84 30.12 2.12
CA VAL A 14 -17.09 30.59 3.28
C VAL A 14 -17.65 29.92 4.52
N THR A 15 -16.82 29.16 5.23
CA THR A 15 -17.22 28.47 6.45
C THR A 15 -16.61 29.14 7.67
N LEU A 16 -17.44 29.41 8.64
CA LEU A 16 -17.06 29.89 9.97
C LEU A 16 -17.45 28.82 10.99
N GLY A 17 -16.45 28.21 11.64
CA GLY A 17 -16.71 27.11 12.59
C GLY A 17 -15.45 26.47 13.13
N THR A 18 -15.63 25.32 13.78
CA THR A 18 -14.56 24.55 14.36
C THR A 18 -14.23 23.35 13.48
N GLN A 19 -12.93 23.08 13.33
CA GLN A 19 -12.40 21.90 12.65
C GLN A 19 -11.43 21.18 13.58
N GLN A 20 -11.63 19.90 13.73
CA GLN A 20 -10.72 19.01 14.45
C GLN A 20 -10.24 17.92 13.51
N GLN A 21 -8.93 17.76 13.45
CA GLN A 21 -8.31 16.65 12.73
C GLN A 21 -7.35 15.94 13.66
N SER A 22 -7.47 14.61 13.74
CA SER A 22 -6.58 13.75 14.52
C SER A 22 -6.08 12.62 13.63
N VAL A 23 -4.79 12.37 13.68
CA VAL A 23 -4.15 11.23 13.02
C VAL A 23 -3.35 10.50 14.08
N LYS A 24 -3.65 9.21 14.27
CA LYS A 24 -2.86 8.29 15.08
C LYS A 24 -2.22 7.30 14.13
N ASP A 25 -0.91 7.13 14.23
CA ASP A 25 -0.14 6.20 13.41
C ASP A 25 0.74 5.37 14.36
N LEU A 26 0.49 4.06 14.43
CA LEU A 26 1.26 3.10 15.21
C LEU A 26 1.94 2.15 14.23
N THR A 27 3.27 2.06 14.32
CA THR A 27 4.05 1.13 13.51
C THR A 27 4.88 0.24 14.44
N LEU A 28 4.69 -1.06 14.32
CA LEU A 28 5.51 -2.09 14.91
C LEU A 28 6.30 -2.76 13.79
N ARG A 29 7.62 -2.85 13.94
CA ARG A 29 8.50 -3.49 12.96
C ARG A 29 9.49 -4.41 13.65
N GLN A 30 9.59 -5.63 13.17
CA GLN A 30 10.64 -6.57 13.52
C GLN A 30 11.45 -6.87 12.26
N THR A 31 12.75 -6.64 12.34
CA THR A 31 13.66 -6.87 11.21
C THR A 31 14.70 -7.90 11.65
N ALA A 32 14.91 -8.91 10.83
CA ALA A 32 15.98 -9.88 11.05
C ALA A 32 17.34 -9.20 10.98
N ALA A 33 18.23 -9.55 11.89
CA ALA A 33 19.62 -9.14 11.87
C ALA A 33 20.47 -10.32 11.40
N ALA A 34 21.10 -10.18 10.25
CA ALA A 34 21.95 -11.22 9.68
C ALA A 34 23.28 -11.32 10.43
N SER A 35 23.70 -12.54 10.77
CA SER A 35 25.07 -12.86 11.15
C SER A 35 25.91 -13.11 9.90
N THR A 36 27.20 -12.80 9.97
CA THR A 36 28.12 -13.09 8.87
C THR A 36 29.27 -13.94 9.37
N VAL A 37 29.51 -15.04 8.65
CA VAL A 37 30.69 -15.89 8.83
C VAL A 37 31.46 -15.87 7.50
N GLY A 38 32.76 -15.61 7.57
CA GLY A 38 33.50 -15.52 6.31
C GLY A 38 35.01 -15.51 6.46
N SER A 39 35.67 -15.71 5.34
CA SER A 39 37.10 -15.56 5.13
C SER A 39 37.31 -14.62 3.94
N THR A 40 38.20 -13.66 4.06
CA THR A 40 38.48 -12.67 3.00
C THR A 40 39.27 -13.26 1.83
N SER A 41 40.25 -14.12 2.12
CA SER A 41 41.16 -14.67 1.11
C SER A 41 41.33 -16.19 1.15
N GLY A 42 40.66 -16.87 2.06
CA GLY A 42 40.74 -18.31 2.24
C GLY A 42 39.39 -18.99 2.23
N ASN A 43 39.40 -20.25 2.59
CA ASN A 43 38.22 -21.11 2.64
C ASN A 43 37.43 -20.91 3.94
N VAL A 44 36.14 -21.20 3.88
CA VAL A 44 35.27 -21.42 5.04
C VAL A 44 34.94 -22.89 5.12
N LEU A 45 35.31 -23.53 6.22
CA LEU A 45 34.99 -24.95 6.53
C LEU A 45 34.12 -24.95 7.77
N ILE A 46 32.95 -25.53 7.68
CA ILE A 46 32.01 -25.75 8.78
C ILE A 46 31.70 -27.23 8.87
N ASP A 47 32.06 -27.84 10.00
CA ASP A 47 31.78 -29.25 10.29
C ASP A 47 30.89 -29.33 11.54
N ALA A 48 29.63 -29.68 11.35
CA ALA A 48 28.65 -29.81 12.41
C ALA A 48 28.42 -31.29 12.72
N GLY A 49 28.70 -31.71 13.95
CA GLY A 49 28.53 -33.08 14.37
C GLY A 49 27.10 -33.65 14.29
N LYS A 50 26.11 -32.76 14.22
CA LYS A 50 24.68 -33.08 13.98
C LYS A 50 24.13 -32.22 12.88
N GLY A 51 23.38 -31.19 13.18
CA GLY A 51 22.74 -30.31 12.20
C GLY A 51 23.44 -28.97 12.09
N TYR A 52 23.63 -28.50 10.87
CA TYR A 52 23.95 -27.12 10.57
C TYR A 52 22.67 -26.37 10.21
N ARG A 53 22.44 -25.24 10.86
CA ARG A 53 21.30 -24.39 10.53
C ARG A 53 21.70 -22.93 10.40
N GLN A 54 21.43 -22.36 9.25
CA GLN A 54 21.66 -20.95 8.91
C GLN A 54 20.31 -20.27 8.67
N VAL A 55 20.04 -19.20 9.42
CA VAL A 55 18.76 -18.48 9.36
C VAL A 55 19.01 -17.01 9.06
N GLY A 56 18.58 -16.54 7.90
CA GLY A 56 18.69 -15.14 7.48
C GLY A 56 20.10 -14.56 7.61
N SER A 57 21.12 -15.36 7.37
CA SER A 57 22.53 -15.03 7.65
C SER A 57 23.41 -15.24 6.43
N HIS A 58 24.66 -14.82 6.49
CA HIS A 58 25.59 -14.84 5.35
C HIS A 58 26.83 -15.67 5.66
N VAL A 59 27.18 -16.54 4.72
CA VAL A 59 28.49 -17.22 4.68
C VAL A 59 29.21 -16.79 3.41
N SER A 60 30.47 -16.33 3.52
CA SER A 60 31.21 -15.75 2.40
C SER A 60 32.68 -16.12 2.38
N ALA A 61 33.14 -16.60 1.23
CA ALA A 61 34.57 -16.83 0.90
C ALA A 61 34.86 -16.31 -0.52
N PRO A 62 34.99 -14.98 -0.69
CA PRO A 62 35.07 -14.38 -2.03
C PRO A 62 36.24 -14.85 -2.90
N GLU A 63 37.33 -15.34 -2.32
CA GLU A 63 38.49 -15.89 -3.05
C GLU A 63 38.66 -17.42 -2.85
N GLY A 64 37.87 -18.01 -1.96
CA GLY A 64 37.99 -19.42 -1.56
C GLY A 64 36.74 -20.25 -1.78
N ASN A 65 36.75 -21.41 -1.14
CA ASN A 65 35.65 -22.37 -1.10
C ASN A 65 34.84 -22.21 0.16
N VAL A 66 33.57 -22.63 0.09
CA VAL A 66 32.71 -22.84 1.25
C VAL A 66 32.33 -24.32 1.30
N ASP A 67 32.75 -24.99 2.37
CA ASP A 67 32.45 -26.41 2.62
C ASP A 67 31.65 -26.49 3.94
N ILE A 68 30.44 -27.06 3.88
CA ILE A 68 29.54 -27.23 5.02
C ILE A 68 29.12 -28.69 5.09
N THR A 69 29.40 -29.34 6.24
CA THR A 69 29.04 -30.73 6.49
C THR A 69 28.24 -30.85 7.78
N GLY A 70 27.24 -31.73 7.79
CA GLY A 70 26.43 -32.07 8.97
C GLY A 70 25.59 -33.31 8.71
N GLN A 71 24.87 -33.79 9.73
CA GLN A 71 23.84 -34.80 9.50
C GLN A 71 22.65 -34.23 8.76
N THR A 72 22.31 -32.95 9.07
CA THR A 72 21.34 -32.12 8.31
C THR A 72 21.95 -30.79 7.99
N VAL A 73 21.54 -30.17 6.86
CA VAL A 73 21.96 -28.83 6.46
C VAL A 73 20.72 -28.01 6.09
N ASP A 74 20.37 -27.05 6.95
CA ASP A 74 19.23 -26.16 6.75
C ASP A 74 19.71 -24.74 6.48
N ILE A 75 19.39 -24.21 5.30
CA ILE A 75 19.69 -22.84 4.89
C ILE A 75 18.36 -22.15 4.59
N VAL A 76 17.86 -21.45 5.60
CA VAL A 76 16.50 -20.91 5.56
C VAL A 76 16.48 -19.38 5.77
N GLU A 77 15.38 -18.80 5.41
CA GLU A 77 15.15 -17.37 5.65
C GLU A 77 14.85 -17.07 7.11
N ALA A 78 15.16 -15.86 7.55
CA ALA A 78 14.55 -15.21 8.69
C ALA A 78 13.29 -14.44 8.26
N ARG A 79 12.49 -13.98 9.21
CA ARG A 79 11.25 -13.26 8.92
C ARG A 79 11.36 -11.79 9.33
N ASN A 80 10.96 -10.91 8.40
CA ASN A 80 10.73 -9.50 8.65
C ASN A 80 9.23 -9.28 8.77
N THR A 81 8.77 -8.78 9.92
CA THR A 81 7.35 -8.51 10.11
C THR A 81 7.11 -7.03 10.35
N SER A 82 6.01 -6.52 9.83
CA SER A 82 5.55 -5.18 10.18
C SER A 82 4.04 -5.15 10.38
N LYS A 83 3.60 -4.33 11.33
CA LYS A 83 2.19 -4.01 11.55
C LYS A 83 2.06 -2.50 11.66
N ARG A 84 1.22 -1.91 10.84
CA ARG A 84 0.89 -0.50 10.87
C ARG A 84 -0.61 -0.32 11.08
N GLU A 85 -0.98 0.48 12.07
CA GLU A 85 -2.35 0.90 12.31
C GLU A 85 -2.42 2.43 12.17
N ARG A 86 -3.28 2.91 11.28
CA ARG A 86 -3.51 4.32 11.08
C ARG A 86 -4.98 4.64 11.29
N GLU A 87 -5.27 5.52 12.24
CA GLU A 87 -6.59 6.04 12.49
C GLU A 87 -6.62 7.53 12.15
N THR A 88 -7.59 7.94 11.34
CA THR A 88 -7.83 9.34 11.01
C THR A 88 -9.23 9.72 11.45
N LEU A 89 -9.34 10.83 12.14
CA LEU A 89 -10.60 11.44 12.54
C LEU A 89 -10.64 12.85 12.02
N PHE A 90 -11.70 13.18 11.30
CA PHE A 90 -12.02 14.54 10.88
C PHE A 90 -13.40 14.90 11.39
N LYS A 91 -13.51 16.02 12.12
CA LYS A 91 -14.78 16.60 12.55
C LYS A 91 -14.80 18.07 12.16
N GLN A 92 -15.93 18.51 11.67
CA GLN A 92 -16.15 19.92 11.35
C GLN A 92 -17.59 20.29 11.73
N THR A 93 -17.75 21.45 12.35
CA THR A 93 -19.07 22.02 12.69
C THR A 93 -19.01 23.52 12.48
N GLY A 94 -19.99 24.07 11.81
CA GLY A 94 -20.00 25.50 11.57
C GLY A 94 -21.06 25.97 10.60
N PHE A 95 -21.11 27.29 10.47
CA PHE A 95 -21.93 27.99 9.49
C PHE A 95 -21.20 28.05 8.15
N THR A 96 -21.90 27.79 7.07
CA THR A 96 -21.37 27.94 5.71
C THR A 96 -22.26 28.87 4.93
N LEU A 97 -21.68 29.96 4.44
CA LEU A 97 -22.29 30.84 3.45
C LEU A 97 -21.84 30.36 2.08
N THR A 98 -22.77 30.01 1.21
CA THR A 98 -22.50 29.55 -0.14
C THR A 98 -23.18 30.44 -1.16
N VAL A 99 -22.44 30.80 -2.19
CA VAL A 99 -22.96 31.48 -3.36
C VAL A 99 -22.76 30.58 -4.56
N THR A 100 -23.84 30.13 -5.17
CA THR A 100 -23.80 29.19 -6.32
C THR A 100 -24.47 29.78 -7.54
N ASN A 101 -23.96 29.40 -8.70
CA ASN A 101 -24.54 29.62 -10.00
C ASN A 101 -24.24 28.35 -10.85
N PRO A 102 -25.17 27.84 -11.66
CA PRO A 102 -24.96 26.63 -12.45
C PRO A 102 -23.74 26.69 -13.36
N VAL A 103 -23.46 27.83 -13.95
CA VAL A 103 -22.30 28.04 -14.83
C VAL A 103 -21.01 28.02 -14.06
N ILE A 104 -20.96 28.69 -12.89
CA ILE A 104 -19.79 28.70 -11.99
C ILE A 104 -19.52 27.28 -11.52
N SER A 105 -20.54 26.49 -11.20
CA SER A 105 -20.41 25.09 -10.76
C SER A 105 -19.76 24.22 -11.83
N ALA A 106 -20.15 24.36 -13.09
CA ALA A 106 -19.57 23.62 -14.21
C ALA A 106 -18.09 23.99 -14.45
N ILE A 107 -17.75 25.28 -14.36
CA ILE A 107 -16.37 25.77 -14.50
C ILE A 107 -15.49 25.19 -13.41
N GLN A 108 -15.93 25.22 -12.15
CA GLN A 108 -15.17 24.68 -11.03
C GLN A 108 -14.96 23.17 -11.12
N THR A 109 -16.01 22.43 -11.52
CA THR A 109 -15.88 20.98 -11.76
C THR A 109 -14.85 20.70 -12.86
N THR A 110 -14.87 21.46 -13.93
CA THR A 110 -13.88 21.36 -15.01
C THR A 110 -12.45 21.58 -14.51
N GLN A 111 -12.22 22.61 -13.73
CA GLN A 111 -10.91 22.91 -13.15
C GLN A 111 -10.43 21.81 -12.19
N GLN A 112 -11.31 21.31 -11.33
CA GLN A 112 -10.97 20.21 -10.41
C GLN A 112 -10.64 18.92 -11.14
N MET A 113 -11.41 18.56 -12.18
CA MET A 113 -11.18 17.37 -12.97
C MET A 113 -9.89 17.47 -13.80
N LYS A 114 -9.59 18.66 -14.33
CA LYS A 114 -8.31 18.93 -15.00
C LYS A 114 -7.14 18.69 -14.05
N GLN A 115 -7.16 19.31 -12.86
CA GLN A 115 -6.12 19.11 -11.85
C GLN A 115 -6.00 17.66 -11.37
N ALA A 116 -7.10 16.92 -11.27
CA ALA A 116 -7.10 15.50 -10.93
C ALA A 116 -6.47 14.66 -12.04
N SER A 117 -6.78 14.97 -13.31
CA SER A 117 -6.21 14.26 -14.46
C SER A 117 -4.72 14.50 -14.66
N GLU A 118 -4.22 15.68 -14.27
CA GLU A 118 -2.79 16.02 -14.31
C GLU A 118 -1.96 15.30 -13.24
N LYS A 119 -2.60 14.82 -12.17
CA LYS A 119 -1.96 14.11 -11.05
C LYS A 119 -1.93 12.59 -11.21
N THR A 120 -2.47 12.05 -12.29
CA THR A 120 -2.53 10.60 -12.54
C THR A 120 -2.08 10.27 -13.95
N ASP A 121 -1.34 9.18 -14.10
CA ASP A 121 -0.97 8.63 -15.41
C ASP A 121 -1.92 7.52 -15.87
N ASP A 122 -2.88 7.12 -15.03
CA ASP A 122 -3.87 6.11 -15.37
C ASP A 122 -4.89 6.63 -16.40
N GLY A 123 -4.91 6.01 -17.58
CA GLY A 123 -5.82 6.37 -18.68
C GLY A 123 -7.30 6.24 -18.33
N ARG A 124 -7.68 5.31 -17.45
CA ARG A 124 -9.06 5.14 -16.98
C ARG A 124 -9.52 6.31 -16.11
N MET A 125 -8.62 6.78 -15.24
CA MET A 125 -8.88 7.95 -14.38
C MET A 125 -9.00 9.23 -15.24
N LYS A 126 -8.17 9.39 -16.25
CA LYS A 126 -8.27 10.50 -17.21
C LYS A 126 -9.59 10.47 -17.99
N ALA A 127 -10.02 9.29 -18.45
CA ALA A 127 -11.31 9.11 -19.13
C ALA A 127 -12.51 9.42 -18.21
N LEU A 128 -12.45 9.01 -16.93
CA LEU A 128 -13.48 9.32 -15.93
C LEU A 128 -13.56 10.83 -15.65
N ALA A 129 -12.42 11.50 -15.51
CA ALA A 129 -12.37 12.95 -15.35
C ALA A 129 -13.01 13.69 -16.54
N ALA A 130 -12.70 13.27 -17.77
CA ALA A 130 -13.31 13.84 -18.99
C ALA A 130 -14.82 13.62 -19.04
N ALA A 131 -15.30 12.40 -18.72
CA ALA A 131 -16.73 12.10 -18.64
C ALA A 131 -17.46 12.96 -17.59
N THR A 132 -16.83 13.21 -16.44
CA THR A 132 -17.39 14.06 -15.39
C THR A 132 -17.51 15.51 -15.84
N VAL A 133 -16.53 16.03 -16.58
CA VAL A 133 -16.59 17.38 -17.17
C VAL A 133 -17.72 17.50 -18.18
N LEU A 134 -17.89 16.49 -19.07
CA LEU A 134 -18.98 16.49 -20.05
C LEU A 134 -20.35 16.47 -19.36
N LEU A 135 -20.53 15.64 -18.32
CA LEU A 135 -21.77 15.61 -17.53
C LEU A 135 -22.05 16.93 -16.84
N ALA A 136 -21.05 17.57 -16.23
CA ALA A 136 -21.20 18.86 -15.58
C ALA A 136 -21.58 19.95 -16.59
N GLY A 137 -20.96 19.95 -17.76
CA GLY A 137 -21.29 20.87 -18.86
C GLY A 137 -22.71 20.65 -19.40
N ASN A 138 -23.11 19.40 -19.62
CA ASN A 138 -24.46 19.05 -20.07
C ASN A 138 -25.53 19.45 -19.04
N ASN A 139 -25.28 19.22 -17.74
CA ASN A 139 -26.21 19.60 -16.69
C ASN A 139 -26.37 21.13 -16.60
N ALA A 140 -25.27 21.89 -16.75
CA ALA A 140 -25.32 23.35 -16.78
C ALA A 140 -26.10 23.86 -18.03
N ALA A 141 -25.82 23.29 -19.21
CA ALA A 141 -26.52 23.63 -20.45
C ALA A 141 -28.02 23.31 -20.36
N THR A 142 -28.39 22.14 -19.79
CA THR A 142 -29.79 21.77 -19.58
C THR A 142 -30.49 22.71 -18.60
N ALA A 143 -29.84 23.09 -17.51
CA ALA A 143 -30.39 24.04 -16.55
C ALA A 143 -30.65 25.40 -17.20
N VAL A 144 -29.72 25.91 -18.02
CA VAL A 144 -29.87 27.16 -18.76
C VAL A 144 -30.94 27.06 -19.88
N ALA A 145 -31.07 25.92 -20.55
CA ALA A 145 -32.07 25.69 -21.55
C ALA A 145 -33.49 25.60 -20.99
N MET A 146 -33.65 25.02 -19.80
CA MET A 146 -34.94 24.96 -19.08
C MET A 146 -35.34 26.30 -18.49
N ASP A 147 -34.38 27.11 -18.06
CA ASP A 147 -34.57 28.46 -17.51
C ASP A 147 -33.43 29.37 -17.95
N PRO A 148 -33.58 30.13 -19.03
CA PRO A 148 -32.53 31.07 -19.48
C PRO A 148 -32.12 32.10 -18.44
N GLY A 149 -32.99 32.40 -17.47
CA GLY A 149 -32.69 33.25 -16.31
C GLY A 149 -31.72 32.56 -15.32
N ALA A 150 -31.64 31.24 -15.31
CA ALA A 150 -30.74 30.51 -14.43
C ALA A 150 -29.25 30.79 -14.74
N ALA A 151 -28.91 31.18 -15.97
CA ALA A 151 -27.55 31.58 -16.33
C ALA A 151 -27.10 32.86 -15.58
N GLY A 152 -28.04 33.78 -15.29
CA GLY A 152 -27.81 34.98 -14.49
C GLY A 152 -28.23 34.83 -13.03
N GLY A 153 -28.86 33.70 -12.65
CA GLY A 153 -29.37 33.49 -11.29
C GLY A 153 -28.26 33.22 -10.31
N ILE A 154 -28.36 33.81 -9.12
CA ILE A 154 -27.48 33.61 -7.97
C ILE A 154 -28.30 32.97 -6.87
N ASN A 155 -27.79 31.87 -6.32
CA ASN A 155 -28.35 31.26 -5.13
C ASN A 155 -27.37 31.51 -3.95
N ILE A 156 -27.85 32.21 -2.93
CA ILE A 156 -27.12 32.49 -1.71
C ILE A 156 -27.73 31.62 -0.62
N SER A 157 -26.98 30.76 0.01
CA SER A 157 -27.47 29.95 1.11
C SER A 157 -26.57 30.09 2.34
N LEU A 158 -27.23 30.13 3.50
CA LEU A 158 -26.58 30.07 4.81
C LEU A 158 -27.02 28.77 5.48
N SER A 159 -26.06 27.90 5.75
CA SER A 159 -26.31 26.62 6.39
C SER A 159 -25.49 26.44 7.65
N LEU A 160 -26.08 25.78 8.64
CA LEU A 160 -25.40 25.24 9.81
C LEU A 160 -25.25 23.74 9.60
N GLY A 161 -24.03 23.22 9.73
CA GLY A 161 -23.80 21.80 9.49
C GLY A 161 -22.70 21.19 10.34
N THR A 162 -22.75 19.86 10.41
CA THR A 162 -21.70 19.06 11.02
C THR A 162 -21.28 17.94 10.06
N LYS A 163 -19.99 17.65 10.05
CA LYS A 163 -19.39 16.57 9.27
C LYS A 163 -18.40 15.80 10.12
N LYS A 164 -18.48 14.47 10.07
CA LYS A 164 -17.56 13.57 10.75
C LYS A 164 -17.10 12.50 9.75
N ASN A 165 -15.80 12.33 9.63
CA ASN A 165 -15.21 11.23 8.87
C ASN A 165 -14.20 10.50 9.78
N GLU A 166 -14.27 9.20 9.78
CA GLU A 166 -13.35 8.30 10.47
C GLU A 166 -12.84 7.27 9.48
N SER A 167 -11.55 6.98 9.53
CA SER A 167 -10.96 5.87 8.78
C SER A 167 -9.94 5.18 9.65
N LYS A 168 -9.98 3.85 9.64
CA LYS A 168 -8.99 2.98 10.28
C LYS A 168 -8.42 2.05 9.21
N THR A 169 -7.11 2.11 9.03
CA THR A 169 -6.36 1.21 8.15
C THR A 169 -5.39 0.41 9.00
N THR A 170 -5.47 -0.91 8.88
CA THR A 170 -4.51 -1.85 9.46
C THR A 170 -3.80 -2.54 8.31
N GLN A 171 -2.48 -2.49 8.32
CA GLN A 171 -1.63 -3.17 7.35
C GLN A 171 -0.65 -4.07 8.10
N THR A 172 -0.58 -5.33 7.70
CA THR A 172 0.39 -6.30 8.20
C THR A 172 1.20 -6.84 7.04
N SER A 173 2.48 -7.06 7.26
CA SER A 173 3.33 -7.74 6.28
C SER A 173 4.29 -8.68 6.97
N ASP A 174 4.57 -9.78 6.31
CA ASP A 174 5.55 -10.78 6.70
C ASP A 174 6.35 -11.18 5.46
N SER A 175 7.65 -10.92 5.46
CA SER A 175 8.52 -11.13 4.32
C SER A 175 9.78 -11.90 4.69
N ALA A 176 10.24 -12.74 3.77
CA ALA A 176 11.45 -13.52 3.90
C ALA A 176 12.70 -12.64 3.79
N ALA A 177 13.64 -12.83 4.71
CA ALA A 177 15.01 -12.35 4.62
C ALA A 177 15.93 -13.57 4.45
N GLY A 178 16.24 -13.91 3.21
CA GLY A 178 16.95 -15.13 2.85
C GLY A 178 18.38 -15.19 3.40
N SER A 179 18.87 -16.40 3.61
CA SER A 179 20.29 -16.67 3.84
C SER A 179 21.06 -16.63 2.53
N THR A 180 22.36 -16.34 2.61
CA THR A 180 23.25 -16.42 1.44
C THR A 180 24.50 -17.22 1.76
N ILE A 181 24.93 -18.05 0.80
CA ILE A 181 26.24 -18.66 0.76
C ILE A 181 26.90 -18.22 -0.53
N THR A 182 28.09 -17.62 -0.43
CA THR A 182 28.83 -17.13 -1.60
C THR A 182 30.28 -17.58 -1.51
N ALA A 183 30.75 -18.28 -2.53
CA ALA A 183 32.15 -18.61 -2.72
C ALA A 183 32.69 -18.07 -4.04
N GLY A 184 33.90 -17.61 -4.06
CA GLY A 184 34.60 -17.24 -5.30
C GLY A 184 35.00 -18.46 -6.13
N GLN A 185 35.13 -19.60 -5.47
CA GLN A 185 35.43 -20.90 -6.10
C GLN A 185 34.23 -21.86 -5.90
N ASP A 186 34.39 -22.92 -5.10
CA ASP A 186 33.40 -23.98 -4.99
C ASP A 186 32.54 -23.80 -3.72
N VAL A 187 31.27 -24.22 -3.81
CA VAL A 187 30.38 -24.46 -2.66
C VAL A 187 30.09 -25.96 -2.58
N ARG A 188 30.36 -26.55 -1.42
CA ARG A 188 30.03 -27.94 -1.13
C ARG A 188 29.17 -28.01 0.13
N LEU A 189 27.98 -28.55 -0.01
CA LEU A 189 27.08 -28.86 1.09
C LEU A 189 26.91 -30.34 1.17
N ARG A 190 27.12 -30.92 2.37
CA ARG A 190 27.01 -32.37 2.58
C ARG A 190 26.18 -32.66 3.80
N ALA A 191 25.10 -33.43 3.62
CA ALA A 191 24.29 -33.97 4.69
C ALA A 191 24.46 -35.51 4.73
N THR A 192 25.15 -36.04 5.73
CA THR A 192 25.50 -37.46 5.79
C THR A 192 25.55 -37.99 7.22
N GLY A 193 25.38 -39.28 7.40
CA GLY A 193 25.59 -39.99 8.67
C GLY A 193 24.33 -40.22 9.51
N ALA A 194 23.15 -39.80 9.04
CA ALA A 194 21.86 -40.18 9.61
C ALA A 194 20.97 -40.95 8.64
N GLY A 195 21.56 -41.46 7.53
CA GLY A 195 20.82 -42.19 6.52
C GLY A 195 19.72 -41.31 5.88
N ALA A 196 18.52 -41.83 5.74
CA ALA A 196 17.39 -41.11 5.13
C ALA A 196 16.99 -39.80 5.84
N ASP A 197 17.47 -39.57 7.07
CA ASP A 197 17.24 -38.31 7.80
C ASP A 197 18.31 -37.24 7.50
N SER A 198 19.35 -37.60 6.71
CA SER A 198 20.38 -36.63 6.29
C SER A 198 19.92 -35.78 5.13
N ASN A 199 19.19 -34.74 5.40
CA ASN A 199 18.56 -33.87 4.41
C ASN A 199 19.28 -32.50 4.26
N ILE A 200 19.25 -31.97 3.03
CA ILE A 200 19.58 -30.58 2.73
C ILE A 200 18.30 -29.85 2.44
N THR A 201 18.02 -28.78 3.21
CA THR A 201 16.88 -27.87 2.96
C THR A 201 17.39 -26.47 2.68
N VAL A 202 17.04 -25.94 1.52
CA VAL A 202 17.29 -24.53 1.17
C VAL A 202 15.96 -23.84 0.88
N GLN A 203 15.60 -22.85 1.70
CA GLN A 203 14.33 -22.17 1.57
C GLN A 203 14.51 -20.65 1.49
N GLY A 204 13.95 -20.02 0.46
CA GLY A 204 13.95 -18.58 0.26
C GLY A 204 15.35 -17.95 0.28
N SER A 205 16.38 -18.73 -0.06
CA SER A 205 17.79 -18.41 0.17
C SER A 205 18.62 -18.57 -1.10
N GLN A 206 19.84 -18.06 -1.09
CA GLN A 206 20.70 -18.09 -2.28
C GLN A 206 22.05 -18.76 -1.98
N ILE A 207 22.45 -19.66 -2.87
CA ILE A 207 23.77 -20.28 -2.92
C ILE A 207 24.42 -19.89 -4.25
N LYS A 208 25.61 -19.30 -4.17
CA LYS A 208 26.37 -18.89 -5.36
C LYS A 208 27.82 -19.37 -5.26
N ALA A 209 28.21 -20.19 -6.21
CA ALA A 209 29.59 -20.61 -6.42
C ALA A 209 30.16 -19.92 -7.67
N GLY A 210 31.38 -19.40 -7.58
CA GLY A 210 32.08 -18.85 -8.72
C GLY A 210 32.50 -19.93 -9.72
N ARG A 211 32.64 -21.17 -9.26
CA ARG A 211 33.01 -22.32 -10.07
C ARG A 211 31.99 -23.46 -9.96
N ASP A 212 32.13 -24.38 -9.02
CA ASP A 212 31.28 -25.55 -8.93
C ASP A 212 30.42 -25.48 -7.64
N ALA A 213 29.16 -25.89 -7.76
CA ALA A 213 28.29 -26.09 -6.61
C ALA A 213 27.90 -27.57 -6.49
N SER A 214 28.07 -28.17 -5.31
CA SER A 214 27.71 -29.54 -5.03
C SER A 214 26.89 -29.63 -3.75
N LEU A 215 25.67 -30.16 -3.87
CA LEU A 215 24.77 -30.46 -2.76
C LEU A 215 24.60 -32.00 -2.76
N MET A 216 25.03 -32.64 -1.68
CA MET A 216 24.98 -34.11 -1.53
C MET A 216 24.29 -34.47 -0.22
N ALA A 217 23.27 -35.30 -0.29
CA ALA A 217 22.51 -35.75 0.86
C ALA A 217 22.30 -37.26 0.81
N ASP A 218 22.44 -37.98 1.95
CA ASP A 218 22.04 -39.40 2.02
C ASP A 218 20.49 -39.53 1.97
N GLY A 219 19.76 -38.47 2.32
CA GLY A 219 18.30 -38.38 2.23
C GLY A 219 17.86 -37.43 1.11
N ASP A 220 16.99 -36.44 1.42
CA ASP A 220 16.39 -35.56 0.44
C ASP A 220 17.14 -34.22 0.28
N ILE A 221 17.06 -33.64 -0.92
CA ILE A 221 17.46 -32.26 -1.20
C ILE A 221 16.19 -31.45 -1.52
N ASN A 222 15.83 -30.53 -0.62
CA ASN A 222 14.64 -29.73 -0.71
C ASN A 222 15.00 -28.29 -1.06
N LEU A 223 14.58 -27.80 -2.23
CA LEU A 223 14.75 -26.42 -2.68
C LEU A 223 13.38 -25.74 -2.70
N LEU A 224 13.09 -24.92 -1.69
CA LEU A 224 11.75 -24.40 -1.42
C LEU A 224 11.72 -22.88 -1.55
N ALA A 225 10.64 -22.33 -2.10
CA ALA A 225 10.37 -20.92 -2.02
C ALA A 225 9.83 -20.54 -0.62
N ALA A 226 10.13 -19.34 -0.16
CA ALA A 226 9.54 -18.78 1.05
C ALA A 226 8.35 -17.90 0.71
N ASN A 227 7.28 -17.98 1.49
CA ASN A 227 6.08 -17.18 1.30
C ASN A 227 6.26 -15.80 1.92
N ASN A 228 5.80 -14.77 1.21
CA ASN A 228 5.64 -13.41 1.73
C ASN A 228 4.16 -13.08 1.71
N THR A 229 3.66 -12.52 2.81
CA THR A 229 2.25 -12.14 2.93
C THR A 229 2.13 -10.65 3.23
N SER A 230 1.15 -10.00 2.63
CA SER A 230 0.75 -8.64 2.95
C SER A 230 -0.77 -8.58 3.02
N GLN A 231 -1.28 -8.01 4.11
CA GLN A 231 -2.72 -7.86 4.32
C GLN A 231 -3.01 -6.41 4.66
N GLN A 232 -4.05 -5.88 4.05
CA GLN A 232 -4.55 -4.55 4.33
C GLN A 232 -6.05 -4.61 4.56
N ASN A 233 -6.48 -4.02 5.67
CA ASN A 233 -7.88 -3.81 5.98
C ASN A 233 -8.12 -2.33 6.21
N THR A 234 -9.13 -1.77 5.56
CA THR A 234 -9.52 -0.37 5.73
C THR A 234 -11.01 -0.27 5.96
N ASP A 235 -11.37 0.29 7.11
CA ASP A 235 -12.73 0.67 7.45
C ASP A 235 -12.86 2.19 7.43
N SER A 236 -13.90 2.69 6.79
CA SER A 236 -14.21 4.12 6.77
C SER A 236 -15.69 4.38 7.07
N LYS A 237 -15.95 5.44 7.79
CA LYS A 237 -17.30 5.91 8.12
C LYS A 237 -17.36 7.42 7.97
N GLY A 238 -18.40 7.91 7.32
CA GLY A 238 -18.67 9.32 7.22
C GLY A 238 -20.12 9.60 7.53
N SER A 239 -20.35 10.74 8.15
CA SER A 239 -21.68 11.28 8.36
C SER A 239 -21.67 12.79 8.25
N SER A 240 -22.73 13.37 7.70
CA SER A 240 -22.94 14.80 7.73
C SER A 240 -24.42 15.10 7.91
N ALA A 241 -24.69 16.21 8.57
CA ALA A 241 -26.03 16.77 8.71
C ALA A 241 -25.97 18.29 8.57
N SER A 242 -26.94 18.87 7.91
CA SER A 242 -27.05 20.32 7.74
C SER A 242 -28.49 20.79 7.69
N ILE A 243 -28.69 22.00 8.15
CA ILE A 243 -29.91 22.78 7.96
C ILE A 243 -29.50 24.14 7.44
N GLY A 244 -30.19 24.65 6.42
CA GLY A 244 -29.87 25.92 5.80
C GLY A 244 -31.10 26.64 5.29
N ILE A 245 -30.95 27.94 5.07
CA ILE A 245 -31.89 28.79 4.36
C ILE A 245 -31.18 29.34 3.14
N GLY A 246 -31.85 29.34 2.00
CA GLY A 246 -31.33 29.87 0.76
C GLY A 246 -32.23 31.02 0.23
N LEU A 247 -31.62 31.86 -0.56
CA LEU A 247 -32.31 32.92 -1.33
C LEU A 247 -31.85 32.78 -2.79
N SER A 248 -32.78 32.48 -3.67
CA SER A 248 -32.57 32.47 -5.12
C SER A 248 -32.97 33.80 -5.72
N LEU A 249 -32.04 34.42 -6.44
CA LEU A 249 -32.25 35.72 -7.11
C LEU A 249 -31.89 35.57 -8.59
N GLY A 250 -32.79 36.02 -9.47
CA GLY A 250 -32.60 35.97 -10.93
C GLY A 250 -32.90 34.58 -11.50
N GLY A 251 -33.84 34.51 -12.42
CA GLY A 251 -34.36 33.30 -12.99
C GLY A 251 -35.88 33.25 -12.89
N SER A 252 -36.51 32.18 -13.34
CA SER A 252 -37.97 32.03 -13.28
C SER A 252 -38.49 31.74 -11.86
N ARG A 253 -37.61 31.50 -10.90
CA ARG A 253 -37.94 31.21 -9.49
C ARG A 253 -37.11 32.08 -8.56
N ASN A 254 -37.71 33.19 -8.12
CA ASN A 254 -37.16 34.00 -7.02
C ASN A 254 -37.85 33.60 -5.72
N GLY A 255 -37.09 33.40 -4.64
CA GLY A 255 -37.68 33.07 -3.37
C GLY A 255 -36.73 32.47 -2.36
N PHE A 256 -37.31 32.16 -1.21
CA PHE A 256 -36.59 31.49 -0.12
C PHE A 256 -36.67 29.98 -0.26
N THR A 257 -35.57 29.30 0.06
CA THR A 257 -35.49 27.82 0.16
C THR A 257 -35.09 27.42 1.59
N LEU A 258 -35.60 26.31 2.02
CA LEU A 258 -35.15 25.62 3.23
C LEU A 258 -34.37 24.35 2.78
N ASP A 259 -33.11 24.29 3.15
CA ASP A 259 -32.21 23.21 2.79
C ASP A 259 -32.00 22.30 4.00
N LEU A 260 -32.37 21.05 3.86
CA LEU A 260 -32.11 20.00 4.85
C LEU A 260 -31.25 18.92 4.20
N GLY A 261 -30.13 18.59 4.82
CA GLY A 261 -29.23 17.58 4.32
C GLY A 261 -28.79 16.61 5.42
N ALA A 262 -28.87 15.31 5.13
CA ALA A 262 -28.25 14.29 5.95
C ALA A 262 -27.63 13.22 5.05
N THR A 263 -26.37 12.88 5.30
CA THR A 263 -25.69 11.82 4.56
C THR A 263 -24.91 10.91 5.49
N GLY A 264 -24.86 9.66 5.15
CA GLY A 264 -24.04 8.66 5.82
C GLY A 264 -23.39 7.78 4.78
N ASN A 265 -22.12 7.44 4.98
CA ASN A 265 -21.41 6.52 4.12
C ASN A 265 -20.56 5.57 4.97
N ARG A 266 -20.38 4.37 4.46
CA ARG A 266 -19.44 3.38 4.96
C ARG A 266 -18.65 2.85 3.78
N GLY A 267 -17.38 2.60 4.00
CA GLY A 267 -16.52 1.93 3.03
C GLY A 267 -15.66 0.91 3.78
N GLN A 268 -15.50 -0.24 3.16
CA GLN A 268 -14.57 -1.29 3.59
C GLN A 268 -13.75 -1.69 2.37
N ALA A 269 -12.45 -1.86 2.58
CA ALA A 269 -11.54 -2.37 1.57
C ALA A 269 -10.57 -3.33 2.23
N ASP A 270 -10.56 -4.55 1.75
CA ASP A 270 -9.68 -5.61 2.20
C ASP A 270 -8.80 -6.04 1.02
N GLY A 271 -7.55 -6.29 1.29
CA GLY A 271 -6.59 -6.76 0.30
C GLY A 271 -5.63 -7.75 0.94
N ASP A 272 -5.47 -8.89 0.29
CA ASP A 272 -4.51 -9.92 0.65
C ASP A 272 -3.56 -10.14 -0.53
N GLU A 273 -2.26 -10.18 -0.24
CA GLU A 273 -1.22 -10.44 -1.22
C GLU A 273 -0.35 -11.57 -0.73
N LEU A 274 -0.09 -12.54 -1.60
CA LEU A 274 0.86 -13.61 -1.41
C LEU A 274 1.90 -13.57 -2.53
N THR A 275 3.15 -13.39 -2.15
CA THR A 275 4.29 -13.46 -3.06
C THR A 275 5.32 -14.47 -2.54
N HIS A 276 6.33 -14.78 -3.33
CA HIS A 276 7.33 -15.77 -2.98
C HIS A 276 8.73 -15.21 -3.16
N THR A 277 9.62 -15.56 -2.22
CA THR A 277 11.06 -15.40 -2.39
C THR A 277 11.62 -16.75 -2.83
N ASN A 278 12.14 -16.81 -4.05
CA ASN A 278 12.64 -18.06 -4.61
C ASN A 278 13.99 -18.45 -4.01
N THR A 279 14.19 -19.74 -3.84
CA THR A 279 15.52 -20.32 -3.64
C THR A 279 16.28 -20.31 -4.96
N LYS A 280 17.57 -19.96 -4.90
CA LYS A 280 18.48 -19.98 -6.05
C LYS A 280 19.75 -20.72 -5.68
N VAL A 281 20.18 -21.63 -6.56
CA VAL A 281 21.50 -22.28 -6.53
C VAL A 281 22.17 -22.02 -7.86
N GLU A 282 23.27 -21.31 -7.84
CA GLU A 282 24.00 -20.87 -9.04
C GLU A 282 25.44 -21.32 -8.96
N ALA A 283 25.93 -21.88 -10.06
CA ALA A 283 27.34 -22.27 -10.24
C ALA A 283 27.89 -21.68 -11.55
N GLY A 284 29.11 -21.19 -11.52
CA GLY A 284 29.77 -20.66 -12.71
C GLY A 284 30.15 -21.70 -13.74
N ASN A 285 30.36 -22.97 -13.33
CA ASN A 285 30.78 -24.08 -14.18
C ASN A 285 29.84 -25.30 -14.04
N GLN A 286 29.85 -26.00 -12.91
CA GLN A 286 29.05 -27.23 -12.73
C GLN A 286 28.19 -27.16 -11.47
N LEU A 287 26.93 -27.60 -11.60
CA LEU A 287 26.02 -27.84 -10.48
C LEU A 287 25.73 -29.35 -10.36
N LEU A 288 26.03 -29.92 -9.20
CA LEU A 288 25.73 -31.31 -8.85
C LEU A 288 24.74 -31.35 -7.68
N LEU A 289 23.66 -32.09 -7.85
CA LEU A 289 22.70 -32.44 -6.80
C LEU A 289 22.62 -33.98 -6.75
N SER A 290 22.91 -34.59 -5.62
CA SER A 290 22.90 -36.05 -5.49
C SER A 290 22.54 -36.52 -4.09
#